data_5f45292b7b90c2a377596e59202eed0d
#
_entry.id   5f45292b7b90c2a377596e59202eed0d
#
_cell.length_a   1.000
_cell.length_b   1.000
_cell.length_c   1.000
_cell.angle_alpha   90.00
_cell.angle_beta   90.00
_cell.angle_gamma   90.00
#
_symmetry.space_group_name_H-M   'P 1'
#
loop_
_entity.id
_entity.type
_entity.pdbx_description
1 polymer ?
#
loop_
_entity_poly.entity_id
_entity_poly.type
_entity_poly.pdbx_seq_one_letter_code
_entity_poly.pdbx_strand_id
1 'polypeptide(L)'
;THDQEEALTMSDTVVVMDKGRIQQIGTPEDIYNEPKNAFVADFIGESNILNGVMVRDKVVKMYGREFPCVDGGFAPNEPVDVVIRPEDIDIVPVEQGQLVGTVTSVTFKGMQYDIIVDFRGFKWLIQTTDHSPEGARIGVKIDPDGFHIMKKSEYSGQFGDYSSYSEEYE
;
A
#
# COMPACT_ATOMS: atom_id res chain seq x y z
N THR A 1 -1.63 12.98 -19.91
CA THR A 1 -1.02 14.00 -19.05
C THR A 1 0.11 13.40 -18.22
N HIS A 2 1.08 14.22 -17.85
CA HIS A 2 2.19 13.84 -16.96
C HIS A 2 1.84 14.11 -15.50
N ASP A 3 0.75 14.82 -15.25
CA ASP A 3 0.32 15.17 -13.90
C ASP A 3 -0.83 14.24 -13.50
N GLN A 4 -0.53 13.25 -12.65
CA GLN A 4 -1.51 12.29 -12.18
C GLN A 4 -2.62 12.96 -11.36
N GLU A 5 -2.26 13.94 -10.52
CA GLU A 5 -3.24 14.67 -9.72
C GLU A 5 -4.20 15.43 -10.61
N GLU A 6 -3.70 16.11 -11.66
CA GLU A 6 -4.54 16.80 -12.62
C GLU A 6 -5.46 15.83 -13.34
N ALA A 7 -4.95 14.69 -13.79
CA ALA A 7 -5.77 13.67 -14.42
C ALA A 7 -6.91 13.20 -13.51
N LEU A 8 -6.62 13.00 -12.23
CA LEU A 8 -7.61 12.55 -11.24
C LEU A 8 -8.68 13.60 -10.93
N THR A 9 -8.32 14.88 -10.95
CA THR A 9 -9.24 15.95 -10.54
C THR A 9 -10.08 16.52 -11.69
N MET A 10 -9.58 16.45 -12.93
CA MET A 10 -10.19 17.09 -14.09
C MET A 10 -10.81 16.14 -15.10
N SER A 11 -10.65 14.84 -14.93
CA SER A 11 -11.11 13.85 -15.88
C SER A 11 -12.32 13.09 -15.38
N ASP A 12 -13.27 12.77 -16.26
CA ASP A 12 -14.39 11.87 -15.96
C ASP A 12 -13.95 10.41 -16.10
N THR A 13 -13.10 10.14 -17.07
CA THR A 13 -12.56 8.81 -17.32
C THR A 13 -11.06 8.91 -17.48
N VAL A 14 -10.34 8.01 -16.83
CA VAL A 14 -8.89 7.94 -16.86
C VAL A 14 -8.47 6.65 -17.55
N VAL A 15 -7.51 6.75 -18.44
CA VAL A 15 -6.87 5.60 -19.11
C VAL A 15 -5.41 5.58 -18.67
N VAL A 16 -5.02 4.52 -17.97
CA VAL A 16 -3.63 4.32 -17.57
C VAL A 16 -2.95 3.41 -18.57
N MET A 17 -1.84 3.87 -19.14
CA MET A 17 -1.11 3.15 -20.18
C MET A 17 0.35 2.94 -19.80
N ASP A 18 0.91 1.84 -20.24
CA ASP A 18 2.34 1.56 -20.17
C ASP A 18 2.80 0.85 -21.43
N LYS A 19 3.86 1.36 -22.05
CA LYS A 19 4.47 0.78 -23.28
C LYS A 19 3.44 0.54 -24.37
N GLY A 20 2.52 1.48 -24.56
CA GLY A 20 1.50 1.41 -25.60
C GLY A 20 0.33 0.48 -25.30
N ARG A 21 0.30 -0.12 -24.11
CA ARG A 21 -0.80 -1.01 -23.70
C ARG A 21 -1.62 -0.37 -22.60
N ILE A 22 -2.94 -0.53 -22.70
CA ILE A 22 -3.86 -0.03 -21.68
C ILE A 22 -3.78 -0.96 -20.47
N GLN A 23 -3.48 -0.38 -19.29
CA GLN A 23 -3.41 -1.10 -18.04
C GLN A 23 -4.74 -1.08 -17.31
N GLN A 24 -5.42 0.06 -17.34
CA GLN A 24 -6.73 0.20 -16.71
C GLN A 24 -7.48 1.40 -17.30
N ILE A 25 -8.80 1.29 -17.35
CA ILE A 25 -9.72 2.37 -17.70
C ILE A 25 -10.77 2.44 -16.61
N GLY A 26 -11.06 3.63 -16.10
CA GLY A 26 -12.10 3.81 -15.12
C GLY A 26 -12.24 5.25 -14.67
N THR A 27 -13.12 5.48 -13.71
CA THR A 27 -13.23 6.77 -13.06
C THR A 27 -11.97 7.01 -12.20
N PRO A 28 -11.66 8.28 -11.88
CA PRO A 28 -10.55 8.56 -10.96
C PRO A 28 -10.62 7.76 -9.65
N GLU A 29 -11.82 7.64 -9.08
CA GLU A 29 -12.02 6.90 -7.84
C GLU A 29 -11.74 5.40 -8.01
N ASP A 30 -12.19 4.80 -9.11
CA ASP A 30 -11.94 3.38 -9.40
C ASP A 30 -10.45 3.10 -9.55
N ILE A 31 -9.75 3.96 -10.28
CA ILE A 31 -8.31 3.81 -10.51
C ILE A 31 -7.54 3.90 -9.18
N TYR A 32 -7.94 4.83 -8.32
CA TYR A 32 -7.28 5.03 -7.02
C TYR A 32 -7.59 3.92 -6.03
N ASN A 33 -8.87 3.55 -5.91
CA ASN A 33 -9.32 2.59 -4.89
C ASN A 33 -9.15 1.13 -5.30
N GLU A 34 -9.23 0.85 -6.60
CA GLU A 34 -9.18 -0.53 -7.11
C GLU A 34 -8.17 -0.66 -8.27
N PRO A 35 -6.89 -0.37 -8.03
CA PRO A 35 -5.88 -0.53 -9.06
C PRO A 35 -5.76 -2.01 -9.47
N LYS A 36 -5.64 -2.26 -10.76
CA LYS A 36 -5.57 -3.63 -11.27
C LYS A 36 -4.23 -4.31 -11.07
N ASN A 37 -3.15 -3.52 -11.00
CA ASN A 37 -1.81 -4.06 -10.82
C ASN A 37 -0.91 -3.03 -10.12
N ALA A 38 0.31 -3.46 -9.81
CA ALA A 38 1.27 -2.63 -9.10
C ALA A 38 1.65 -1.36 -9.87
N PHE A 39 1.70 -1.43 -11.20
CA PHE A 39 1.99 -0.26 -12.02
C PHE A 39 0.93 0.83 -11.82
N VAL A 40 -0.34 0.47 -11.91
CA VAL A 40 -1.44 1.42 -11.75
C VAL A 40 -1.44 2.00 -10.34
N ALA A 41 -1.25 1.16 -9.33
CA ALA A 41 -1.23 1.59 -7.93
C ALA A 41 -0.13 2.62 -7.69
N ASP A 42 1.07 2.36 -8.17
CA ASP A 42 2.22 3.24 -8.00
C ASP A 42 2.09 4.52 -8.84
N PHE A 43 1.58 4.40 -10.05
CA PHE A 43 1.41 5.52 -10.96
C PHE A 43 0.49 6.61 -10.38
N ILE A 44 -0.58 6.20 -9.71
CA ILE A 44 -1.59 7.14 -9.20
C ILE A 44 -1.11 7.82 -7.90
N GLY A 45 -0.29 7.19 -7.11
CA GLY A 45 0.20 7.77 -5.87
C GLY A 45 1.11 6.84 -5.11
N GLU A 46 1.78 7.38 -4.11
CA GLU A 46 2.65 6.60 -3.25
C GLU A 46 1.85 5.49 -2.57
N SER A 47 2.42 4.31 -2.52
CA SER A 47 1.78 3.14 -1.94
C SER A 47 2.82 2.24 -1.30
N ASN A 48 2.38 1.55 -0.25
CA ASN A 48 3.12 0.39 0.24
C ASN A 48 2.58 -0.81 -0.52
N ILE A 49 3.45 -1.52 -1.22
CA ILE A 49 3.08 -2.71 -1.99
C ILE A 49 3.86 -3.88 -1.44
N LEU A 50 3.14 -4.90 -1.01
CA LEU A 50 3.72 -6.02 -0.28
C LEU A 50 3.33 -7.34 -0.90
N ASN A 51 4.18 -8.34 -0.69
CA ASN A 51 3.83 -9.71 -1.03
C ASN A 51 2.85 -10.25 0.01
N GLY A 52 1.81 -10.90 -0.46
CA GLY A 52 0.86 -11.56 0.41
C GLY A 52 0.34 -12.84 -0.19
N VAL A 53 -0.47 -13.53 0.59
CA VAL A 53 -1.15 -14.76 0.17
C VAL A 53 -2.59 -14.67 0.62
N MET A 54 -3.53 -14.87 -0.30
CA MET A 54 -4.94 -14.97 0.06
C MET A 54 -5.23 -16.36 0.61
N VAL A 55 -5.31 -16.44 1.93
CA VAL A 55 -5.57 -17.72 2.61
C VAL A 55 -6.96 -18.24 2.27
N ARG A 56 -7.93 -17.33 2.31
CA ARG A 56 -9.35 -17.56 1.96
C ARG A 56 -9.98 -16.20 1.73
N ASP A 57 -11.24 -16.19 1.33
CA ASP A 57 -11.98 -14.93 1.16
C ASP A 57 -11.91 -14.10 2.45
N LYS A 58 -11.61 -12.81 2.29
CA LYS A 58 -11.55 -11.81 3.37
C LYS A 58 -10.40 -12.01 4.36
N VAL A 59 -9.41 -12.86 4.04
CA VAL A 59 -8.22 -13.04 4.87
C VAL A 59 -6.97 -13.09 4.01
N VAL A 60 -6.10 -12.11 4.22
CA VAL A 60 -4.78 -12.04 3.57
C VAL A 60 -3.69 -12.27 4.61
N LYS A 61 -2.65 -13.01 4.22
CA LYS A 61 -1.50 -13.29 5.07
C LYS A 61 -0.29 -12.49 4.58
N MET A 62 0.35 -11.76 5.50
CA MET A 62 1.59 -11.03 5.26
C MET A 62 2.48 -11.19 6.48
N TYR A 63 3.79 -11.31 6.28
CA TYR A 63 4.77 -11.47 7.38
C TYR A 63 4.41 -12.59 8.34
N GLY A 64 3.81 -13.66 7.84
CA GLY A 64 3.40 -14.78 8.67
C GLY A 64 2.16 -14.54 9.54
N ARG A 65 1.45 -13.43 9.34
CA ARG A 65 0.24 -13.07 10.09
C ARG A 65 -0.96 -12.92 9.18
N GLU A 66 -2.14 -13.28 9.67
CA GLU A 66 -3.40 -13.12 8.95
C GLU A 66 -4.04 -11.77 9.29
N PHE A 67 -4.52 -11.10 8.26
CA PHE A 67 -5.20 -9.80 8.38
C PHE A 67 -6.58 -9.90 7.74
N PRO A 68 -7.63 -9.37 8.39
CA PRO A 68 -8.93 -9.30 7.77
C PRO A 68 -8.94 -8.24 6.66
N CYS A 69 -9.51 -8.59 5.51
CA CYS A 69 -9.69 -7.67 4.38
C CYS A 69 -11.09 -7.84 3.80
N VAL A 70 -11.45 -7.04 2.79
CA VAL A 70 -12.79 -7.09 2.19
C VAL A 70 -12.83 -7.86 0.89
N ASP A 71 -11.67 -8.17 0.31
CA ASP A 71 -11.58 -8.82 -0.98
C ASP A 71 -11.72 -10.33 -0.91
N GLY A 72 -12.19 -10.92 -2.01
CA GLY A 72 -12.34 -12.35 -2.17
C GLY A 72 -12.27 -12.75 -3.63
N GLY A 73 -12.60 -13.99 -3.95
CA GLY A 73 -12.59 -14.47 -5.33
C GLY A 73 -11.23 -14.95 -5.82
N PHE A 74 -10.27 -15.08 -4.91
CA PHE A 74 -8.95 -15.65 -5.22
C PHE A 74 -8.93 -17.14 -4.89
N ALA A 75 -8.04 -17.88 -5.54
CA ALA A 75 -7.83 -19.28 -5.19
C ALA A 75 -7.26 -19.38 -3.77
N PRO A 76 -7.53 -20.46 -3.03
CA PRO A 76 -6.93 -20.66 -1.71
C PRO A 76 -5.40 -20.62 -1.80
N ASN A 77 -4.78 -19.84 -0.91
CA ASN A 77 -3.33 -19.66 -0.86
C ASN A 77 -2.74 -19.06 -2.15
N GLU A 78 -3.52 -18.30 -2.90
CA GLU A 78 -3.02 -17.63 -4.10
C GLU A 78 -2.06 -16.50 -3.71
N PRO A 79 -0.85 -16.43 -4.31
CA PRO A 79 0.05 -15.30 -4.13
C PRO A 79 -0.55 -14.03 -4.72
N VAL A 80 -0.48 -12.94 -3.98
CA VAL A 80 -1.06 -11.65 -4.38
C VAL A 80 -0.12 -10.51 -4.06
N ASP A 81 -0.40 -9.35 -4.65
CA ASP A 81 0.18 -8.08 -4.22
C ASP A 81 -0.85 -7.37 -3.35
N VAL A 82 -0.38 -6.82 -2.23
CA VAL A 82 -1.24 -6.08 -1.31
C VAL A 82 -0.82 -4.62 -1.35
N VAL A 83 -1.75 -3.76 -1.71
CA VAL A 83 -1.52 -2.31 -1.73
C VAL A 83 -2.16 -1.70 -0.50
N ILE A 84 -1.36 -0.93 0.23
CA ILE A 84 -1.83 -0.20 1.41
C ILE A 84 -1.43 1.26 1.23
N ARG A 85 -2.42 2.14 1.16
CA ARG A 85 -2.16 3.57 1.01
C ARG A 85 -1.59 4.13 2.30
N PRO A 86 -0.60 5.05 2.23
CA PRO A 86 0.02 5.59 3.42
C PRO A 86 -0.96 6.26 4.40
N GLU A 87 -2.00 6.89 3.88
CA GLU A 87 -3.02 7.56 4.69
C GLU A 87 -4.01 6.62 5.38
N ASP A 88 -4.03 5.35 4.98
CA ASP A 88 -4.95 4.34 5.54
C ASP A 88 -4.32 3.54 6.68
N ILE A 89 -3.12 3.91 7.09
CA ILE A 89 -2.41 3.23 8.18
C ILE A 89 -2.54 4.08 9.44
N ASP A 90 -3.13 3.50 10.48
CA ASP A 90 -3.28 4.18 11.76
C ASP A 90 -2.11 3.82 12.69
N ILE A 91 -1.53 4.82 13.33
CA ILE A 91 -0.52 4.63 14.36
C ILE A 91 -1.24 4.45 15.69
N VAL A 92 -0.95 3.36 16.37
CA VAL A 92 -1.57 2.99 17.66
C VAL A 92 -0.49 2.60 18.66
N PRO A 93 -0.83 2.53 19.96
CA PRO A 93 0.10 1.97 20.94
C PRO A 93 0.55 0.56 20.54
N VAL A 94 1.76 0.19 20.91
CA VAL A 94 2.38 -1.09 20.54
C VAL A 94 1.47 -2.28 20.85
N GLU A 95 0.81 -2.28 21.99
CA GLU A 95 -0.06 -3.38 22.43
C GLU A 95 -1.36 -3.49 21.62
N GLN A 96 -1.71 -2.47 20.86
CA GLN A 96 -2.92 -2.45 20.02
C GLN A 96 -2.62 -2.66 18.54
N GLY A 97 -1.35 -2.72 18.18
CA GLY A 97 -0.94 -2.82 16.78
C GLY A 97 -1.08 -4.22 16.21
N GLN A 98 -1.48 -4.29 14.95
CA GLN A 98 -1.41 -5.53 14.17
C GLN A 98 0.05 -5.86 13.84
N LEU A 99 0.86 -4.83 13.64
CA LEU A 99 2.30 -4.93 13.48
C LEU A 99 2.98 -3.90 14.36
N VAL A 100 4.22 -4.15 14.74
CA VAL A 100 5.02 -3.25 15.57
C VAL A 100 6.32 -2.95 14.83
N GLY A 101 6.65 -1.69 14.72
CA GLY A 101 7.87 -1.26 14.05
C GLY A 101 8.53 -0.07 14.73
N THR A 102 9.66 0.36 14.16
CA THR A 102 10.45 1.47 14.66
C THR A 102 10.46 2.60 13.64
N VAL A 103 10.16 3.82 14.09
CA VAL A 103 10.20 5.01 13.23
C VAL A 103 11.65 5.33 12.87
N THR A 104 11.95 5.35 11.58
CA THR A 104 13.31 5.64 11.08
C THR A 104 13.44 7.04 10.49
N SER A 105 12.33 7.66 10.08
CA SER A 105 12.34 8.99 9.48
C SER A 105 11.01 9.68 9.69
N VAL A 106 11.05 10.98 9.92
CA VAL A 106 9.85 11.83 10.06
C VAL A 106 10.09 13.09 9.25
N THR A 107 9.21 13.38 8.30
CA THR A 107 9.30 14.58 7.46
C THR A 107 7.98 15.35 7.53
N PHE A 108 8.05 16.60 7.91
CA PHE A 108 6.87 17.47 7.92
C PHE A 108 6.56 17.99 6.51
N LYS A 109 5.32 17.79 6.06
CA LYS A 109 4.87 18.20 4.72
C LYS A 109 3.86 19.35 4.75
N GLY A 110 3.85 20.14 5.81
CA GLY A 110 2.98 21.31 5.94
C GLY A 110 1.66 21.01 6.65
N MET A 111 0.90 20.04 6.21
CA MET A 111 -0.36 19.63 6.83
C MET A 111 -0.29 18.25 7.46
N GLN A 112 0.72 17.48 7.13
CA GLN A 112 0.88 16.11 7.60
C GLN A 112 2.35 15.75 7.70
N TYR A 113 2.62 14.62 8.33
CA TYR A 113 3.94 14.02 8.41
C TYR A 113 4.02 12.80 7.50
N ASP A 114 5.15 12.66 6.81
CA ASP A 114 5.54 11.43 6.15
C ASP A 114 6.47 10.68 7.10
N ILE A 115 6.04 9.53 7.57
CA ILE A 115 6.76 8.72 8.55
C ILE A 115 7.19 7.43 7.89
N ILE A 116 8.49 7.13 7.95
CA ILE A 116 9.02 5.84 7.49
C ILE A 116 9.19 4.95 8.72
N VAL A 117 8.64 3.75 8.65
CA VAL A 117 8.67 2.78 9.73
C VAL A 117 9.33 1.50 9.25
N ASP A 118 10.24 0.97 10.04
CA ASP A 118 10.91 -0.30 9.77
C ASP A 118 10.15 -1.43 10.48
N PHE A 119 9.68 -2.40 9.68
CA PHE A 119 9.08 -3.64 10.15
C PHE A 119 10.00 -4.80 9.75
N ARG A 120 10.87 -5.24 10.65
CA ARG A 120 11.78 -6.37 10.40
C ARG A 120 12.64 -6.19 9.13
N GLY A 121 13.10 -4.98 8.88
CA GLY A 121 13.88 -4.65 7.70
C GLY A 121 13.06 -4.16 6.51
N PHE A 122 11.75 -4.33 6.52
CA PHE A 122 10.87 -3.78 5.49
C PHE A 122 10.42 -2.39 5.89
N LYS A 123 10.44 -1.46 4.95
CA LYS A 123 10.08 -0.07 5.22
C LYS A 123 8.71 0.28 4.66
N TRP A 124 7.91 0.93 5.47
CA TRP A 124 6.59 1.41 5.11
C TRP A 124 6.53 2.92 5.24
N LEU A 125 5.79 3.56 4.33
CA LEU A 125 5.46 4.96 4.41
C LEU A 125 4.09 5.11 5.06
N ILE A 126 4.01 5.98 6.08
CA ILE A 126 2.75 6.36 6.73
C ILE A 126 2.57 7.86 6.58
N GLN A 127 1.38 8.30 6.18
CA GLN A 127 1.01 9.71 6.12
C GLN A 127 -0.05 9.98 7.18
N THR A 128 0.29 10.85 8.12
CA THR A 128 -0.57 11.12 9.28
C THR A 128 -0.41 12.55 9.74
N THR A 129 -1.43 13.07 10.45
CA THR A 129 -1.35 14.35 11.13
C THR A 129 -0.67 14.24 12.50
N ASP A 130 -0.48 13.01 13.01
CA ASP A 130 0.12 12.77 14.31
C ASP A 130 1.64 12.66 14.20
N HIS A 131 2.35 13.25 15.13
CA HIS A 131 3.80 13.18 15.19
C HIS A 131 4.25 11.98 16.01
N SER A 132 5.21 11.23 15.47
CA SER A 132 5.93 10.19 16.22
C SER A 132 7.41 10.45 16.06
N PRO A 133 8.18 10.53 17.15
CA PRO A 133 9.59 10.85 17.04
C PRO A 133 10.40 9.72 16.42
N GLU A 134 11.47 10.07 15.74
CA GLU A 134 12.42 9.12 15.20
C GLU A 134 12.95 8.22 16.33
N GLY A 135 13.04 6.93 16.07
CA GLY A 135 13.45 5.92 17.05
C GLY A 135 12.33 5.36 17.90
N ALA A 136 11.12 5.93 17.83
CA ALA A 136 9.98 5.42 18.60
C ALA A 136 9.51 4.07 18.08
N ARG A 137 9.10 3.19 19.01
CA ARG A 137 8.38 1.97 18.66
C ARG A 137 6.90 2.28 18.62
N ILE A 138 6.27 1.90 17.52
CA ILE A 138 4.85 2.14 17.31
C ILE A 138 4.15 0.86 16.85
N GLY A 139 2.85 0.78 17.14
CA GLY A 139 1.99 -0.19 16.51
C GLY A 139 1.30 0.42 15.30
N VAL A 140 0.93 -0.39 14.34
CA VAL A 140 0.11 0.04 13.21
C VAL A 140 -1.13 -0.82 13.11
N LYS A 141 -2.22 -0.19 12.70
CA LYS A 141 -3.49 -0.84 12.49
C LYS A 141 -4.06 -0.39 11.15
N ILE A 142 -4.58 -1.33 10.40
CA ILE A 142 -5.19 -1.08 9.09
C ILE A 142 -6.57 -1.72 9.10
N ASP A 143 -7.59 -0.92 8.76
CA ASP A 143 -8.94 -1.43 8.66
C ASP A 143 -9.05 -2.40 7.47
N PRO A 144 -10.00 -3.33 7.50
CA PRO A 144 -10.14 -4.34 6.42
C PRO A 144 -10.25 -3.75 5.02
N ASP A 145 -10.88 -2.60 4.86
CA ASP A 145 -11.01 -1.90 3.58
C ASP A 145 -9.75 -1.13 3.16
N GLY A 146 -8.75 -1.06 4.02
CA GLY A 146 -7.46 -0.45 3.70
C GLY A 146 -6.50 -1.37 2.95
N PHE A 147 -6.81 -2.63 2.83
CA PHE A 147 -6.02 -3.61 2.06
C PHE A 147 -6.63 -3.76 0.67
N HIS A 148 -5.87 -3.41 -0.37
CA HIS A 148 -6.30 -3.58 -1.76
C HIS A 148 -5.52 -4.74 -2.35
N ILE A 149 -6.23 -5.83 -2.66
CA ILE A 149 -5.61 -7.08 -3.10
C ILE A 149 -5.60 -7.13 -4.62
N MET A 150 -4.43 -7.41 -5.19
CA MET A 150 -4.24 -7.53 -6.64
C MET A 150 -3.61 -8.86 -6.98
N LYS A 151 -3.97 -9.42 -8.12
CA LYS A 151 -3.28 -10.59 -8.66
C LYS A 151 -1.85 -10.23 -9.01
N LYS A 152 -0.94 -11.20 -8.88
CA LYS A 152 0.42 -11.03 -9.37
C LYS A 152 0.42 -10.71 -10.86
N SER A 153 1.33 -9.86 -11.28
CA SER A 153 1.48 -9.43 -12.68
C SER A 153 2.96 -9.29 -13.04
N GLU A 154 3.23 -8.92 -14.28
CA GLU A 154 4.61 -8.63 -14.71
C GLU A 154 5.23 -7.45 -13.94
N TYR A 155 4.42 -6.64 -13.28
CA TYR A 155 4.88 -5.49 -12.49
C TYR A 155 5.14 -5.83 -11.02
N SER A 156 4.81 -7.03 -10.58
CA SER A 156 4.98 -7.43 -9.19
C SER A 156 6.45 -7.36 -8.79
N GLY A 157 6.72 -6.72 -7.64
CA GLY A 157 8.07 -6.55 -7.12
C GLY A 157 8.87 -5.40 -7.72
N GLN A 158 8.27 -4.60 -8.61
CA GLN A 158 8.96 -3.48 -9.26
C GLN A 158 8.64 -2.12 -8.65
N PHE A 159 7.62 -2.04 -7.82
CA PHE A 159 7.14 -0.78 -7.26
C PHE A 159 6.97 -0.90 -5.75
N GLY A 160 6.76 0.24 -5.10
CA GLY A 160 6.63 0.29 -3.65
C GLY A 160 7.97 0.49 -2.97
N ASP A 161 8.60 1.64 -3.19
CA ASP A 161 9.97 1.95 -2.76
C ASP A 161 10.22 1.78 -1.26
N TYR A 162 9.17 1.87 -0.46
CA TYR A 162 9.29 1.81 0.99
C TYR A 162 8.98 0.44 1.57
N SER A 163 8.55 -0.50 0.75
CA SER A 163 7.97 -1.75 1.21
C SER A 163 8.89 -2.97 1.05
N SER A 164 8.29 -4.15 1.09
CA SER A 164 8.95 -5.45 1.22
C SER A 164 9.70 -5.95 -0.01
N TYR A 165 9.77 -5.18 -1.06
CA TYR A 165 10.49 -5.61 -2.27
C TYR A 165 11.97 -5.25 -2.25
N SER A 166 12.47 -4.65 -1.19
CA SER A 166 13.88 -4.35 -1.06
C SER A 166 14.66 -5.65 -0.78
N GLU A 167 15.53 -6.03 -1.68
CA GLU A 167 16.38 -7.21 -1.54
C GLU A 167 17.30 -7.14 -0.31
N GLU A 168 17.54 -5.95 0.20
CA GLU A 168 18.35 -5.76 1.39
C GLU A 168 17.78 -6.45 2.63
N TYR A 169 16.50 -6.71 2.62
CA TYR A 169 15.78 -7.16 3.80
C TYR A 169 15.17 -8.55 3.65
N GLU A 170 15.43 -9.21 2.55
CA GLU A 170 15.06 -10.60 2.35
C GLU A 170 16.10 -11.58 2.99
#